data_998aa1b242f106e7b5f28b2bf087d2ad
#
_entry.id   998aa1b242f106e7b5f28b2bf087d2ad
#
_cell.length_a   1.000
_cell.length_b   1.000
_cell.length_c   1.000
_cell.angle_alpha   90.00
_cell.angle_beta   90.00
_cell.angle_gamma   90.00
#
_symmetry.space_group_name_H-M   'P 1'
#
loop_
_entity.id
_entity.type
_entity.pdbx_description
1 polymer ?
#
loop_
_entity_poly.entity_id
_entity_poly.type
_entity_poly.pdbx_seq_one_letter_code
_entity_poly.pdbx_strand_id
1 'polypeptide(L)'
;MTALTGIALAPISMSQAAAISATVTTVKQALTAKDDTPVKLHGQVVKSIGDEKYQFRDKTGTITINVDDELWQGHPISPTTNIGLVGEVDIDFKPSKHVEIDVEQIQF
;
A
#
# COMPACT_ATOMS: atom_id res chain seq x y z
N MET A 1 -1.34 46.93 -20.80
CA MET A 1 -1.42 46.40 -20.60
C MET A 1 -1.44 45.39 -20.10
N THR A 2 -1.47 44.83 -19.80
CA THR A 2 -1.52 44.13 -19.46
C THR A 2 -1.55 43.02 -19.07
N ALA A 3 -1.59 42.50 -18.82
CA ALA A 3 -1.65 41.57 -18.54
C ALA A 3 -1.68 40.50 -18.15
N LEU A 4 -1.69 40.03 -17.89
CA LEU A 4 -1.75 39.15 -17.65
C LEU A 4 -1.75 38.16 -17.19
N THR A 5 -1.86 37.80 -16.90
CA THR A 5 -1.98 37.07 -16.59
C THR A 5 -1.95 35.91 -16.33
N GLY A 6 -1.98 35.32 -16.20
CA GLY A 6 -1.98 34.28 -16.04
C GLY A 6 -1.83 33.37 -15.48
N ILE A 7 -1.96 33.02 -15.17
CA ILE A 7 -1.93 32.34 -14.81
C ILE A 7 -1.89 31.34 -14.41
N ALA A 8 -1.83 30.92 -14.12
CA ALA A 8 -1.79 30.05 -13.78
C ALA A 8 -2.07 29.05 -13.50
N LEU A 9 -2.25 28.71 -13.30
CA LEU A 9 -2.60 27.86 -13.05
C LEU A 9 -2.28 26.84 -12.75
N ALA A 10 -2.17 26.71 -12.80
CA ALA A 10 -1.93 25.89 -12.68
C ALA A 10 -1.88 24.96 -12.04
N PRO A 11 -1.73 24.84 -11.72
CA PRO A 11 -1.43 24.00 -11.11
C PRO A 11 -2.08 23.10 -10.68
N ILE A 12 -2.35 23.27 -10.47
CA ILE A 12 -3.11 22.73 -10.18
C ILE A 12 -3.11 21.53 -10.24
N SER A 13 -3.05 21.43 -10.86
CA SER A 13 -3.19 20.33 -11.27
C SER A 13 -2.50 19.42 -10.56
N MET A 14 -1.65 19.73 -10.31
CA MET A 14 -0.95 18.97 -9.75
C MET A 14 -1.44 18.43 -8.63
N SER A 15 -2.14 18.97 -8.24
CA SER A 15 -2.71 18.50 -7.09
C SER A 15 -3.13 17.11 -7.19
N GLN A 16 -3.36 16.75 -8.33
CA GLN A 16 -3.79 15.49 -8.44
C GLN A 16 -2.81 14.56 -8.09
N ALA A 17 -1.71 14.74 -8.39
CA ALA A 17 -0.67 13.83 -8.05
C ALA A 17 -0.67 13.61 -6.57
N ALA A 18 -0.90 14.67 -5.85
CA ALA A 18 -0.95 14.55 -4.42
C ALA A 18 -2.06 13.61 -3.98
N ALA A 19 -3.15 13.61 -4.70
CA ALA A 19 -4.28 12.79 -4.32
C ALA A 19 -3.99 11.30 -4.36
N ILE A 20 -3.01 10.88 -5.12
CA ILE A 20 -2.68 9.47 -5.20
C ILE A 20 -1.44 9.11 -4.38
N SER A 21 -0.89 10.06 -3.67
CA SER A 21 0.25 9.78 -2.82
C SER A 21 -0.21 9.14 -1.52
N ALA A 22 0.40 8.04 -1.16
CA ALA A 22 0.14 7.42 0.11
C ALA A 22 1.05 8.04 1.16
N THR A 23 0.50 8.37 2.32
CA THR A 23 1.29 8.89 3.42
C THR A 23 1.84 7.76 4.29
N VAL A 24 1.25 6.58 4.22
CA VAL A 24 1.73 5.42 4.98
C VAL A 24 2.67 4.63 4.09
N THR A 25 3.92 4.55 4.49
CA THR A 25 4.95 3.89 3.72
C THR A 25 5.71 2.82 4.50
N THR A 26 5.33 2.56 5.74
CA THR A 26 5.95 1.51 6.56
C THR A 26 4.89 0.65 7.21
N VAL A 27 5.25 -0.58 7.52
CA VAL A 27 4.37 -1.50 8.23
C VAL A 27 3.98 -0.92 9.59
N LYS A 28 4.93 -0.32 10.30
CA LYS A 28 4.65 0.25 11.60
C LYS A 28 3.56 1.32 11.51
N GLN A 29 3.62 2.18 10.50
CA GLN A 29 2.59 3.20 10.31
C GLN A 29 1.26 2.56 9.94
N ALA A 30 1.27 1.52 9.13
CA ALA A 30 0.05 0.84 8.71
C ALA A 30 -0.67 0.21 9.88
N LEU A 31 0.07 -0.34 10.85
CA LEU A 31 -0.52 -1.01 11.99
C LEU A 31 -1.35 -0.10 12.88
N THR A 32 -1.13 1.20 12.81
CA THR A 32 -1.86 2.18 13.61
C THR A 32 -2.70 3.14 12.76
N ALA A 33 -2.75 2.92 11.47
CA ALA A 33 -3.52 3.79 10.59
C ALA A 33 -5.01 3.47 10.67
N LYS A 34 -5.82 4.38 10.18
CA LYS A 34 -7.26 4.19 10.13
C LYS A 34 -7.61 3.22 9.00
N ASP A 35 -8.79 2.63 9.13
CA ASP A 35 -9.35 1.80 8.08
C ASP A 35 -9.40 2.58 6.75
N ASP A 36 -9.17 1.89 5.66
CA ASP A 36 -9.17 2.45 4.30
C ASP A 36 -8.04 3.45 4.01
N THR A 37 -7.07 3.58 4.87
CA THR A 37 -5.93 4.47 4.60
C THR A 37 -5.07 3.90 3.47
N PRO A 38 -4.77 4.67 2.43
CA PRO A 38 -3.90 4.20 1.37
C PRO A 38 -2.48 3.97 1.86
N VAL A 39 -1.85 2.91 1.37
CA VAL A 39 -0.48 2.59 1.75
C VAL A 39 0.35 2.26 0.52
N LYS A 40 1.64 2.51 0.63
CA LYS A 40 2.63 2.09 -0.35
C LYS A 40 3.82 1.52 0.42
N LEU A 41 3.98 0.23 0.40
CA LEU A 41 4.97 -0.46 1.21
C LEU A 41 6.03 -1.13 0.34
N HIS A 42 7.22 -1.28 0.87
CA HIS A 42 8.30 -2.02 0.23
C HIS A 42 8.87 -3.00 1.24
N GLY A 43 9.02 -4.23 0.84
CA GLY A 43 9.55 -5.27 1.72
C GLY A 43 9.47 -6.64 1.09
N GLN A 44 9.27 -7.65 1.91
CA GLN A 44 9.32 -9.04 1.48
C GLN A 44 8.11 -9.82 1.97
N VAL A 45 7.66 -10.77 1.16
CA VAL A 45 6.64 -11.71 1.57
C VAL A 45 7.34 -12.86 2.27
N VAL A 46 7.10 -13.02 3.55
CA VAL A 46 7.82 -14.01 4.36
C VAL A 46 7.25 -15.39 4.18
N LYS A 47 5.94 -15.52 4.15
CA LYS A 47 5.27 -16.81 4.02
C LYS A 47 3.79 -16.67 3.71
N SER A 48 3.21 -17.71 3.19
CA SER A 48 1.75 -17.81 3.04
C SER A 48 1.16 -18.26 4.36
N ILE A 49 0.09 -17.63 4.80
CA ILE A 49 -0.57 -17.96 6.06
C ILE A 49 -2.04 -18.31 5.88
N GLY A 50 -2.51 -18.39 4.66
CA GLY A 50 -3.88 -18.74 4.36
C GLY A 50 -4.17 -18.54 2.89
N ASP A 51 -5.43 -18.68 2.52
CA ASP A 51 -5.86 -18.49 1.15
C ASP A 51 -5.76 -17.01 0.82
N GLU A 52 -4.90 -16.66 -0.13
CA GLU A 52 -4.62 -15.29 -0.54
C GLU A 52 -4.11 -14.40 0.59
N LYS A 53 -3.67 -14.98 1.68
CA LYS A 53 -3.13 -14.24 2.81
C LYS A 53 -1.66 -14.58 3.02
N TYR A 54 -0.87 -13.54 3.26
CA TYR A 54 0.57 -13.69 3.40
C TYR A 54 1.08 -12.80 4.52
N GLN A 55 2.20 -13.16 5.09
CA GLN A 55 2.88 -12.32 6.04
C GLN A 55 3.92 -11.48 5.29
N PHE A 56 3.83 -10.18 5.42
CA PHE A 56 4.72 -9.22 4.77
C PHE A 56 5.57 -8.52 5.82
N ARG A 57 6.81 -8.25 5.47
CA ARG A 57 7.77 -7.66 6.40
C ARG A 57 8.53 -6.53 5.75
N ASP A 58 8.75 -5.46 6.50
CA ASP A 58 9.76 -4.46 6.17
C ASP A 58 10.65 -4.24 7.41
N LYS A 59 11.48 -3.20 7.40
CA LYS A 59 12.39 -2.94 8.52
C LYS A 59 11.64 -2.57 9.80
N THR A 60 10.40 -2.17 9.72
CA THR A 60 9.64 -1.64 10.85
C THR A 60 8.74 -2.67 11.51
N GLY A 61 8.46 -3.78 10.85
CA GLY A 61 7.61 -4.82 11.42
C GLY A 61 7.02 -5.74 10.37
N THR A 62 6.02 -6.51 10.80
CA THR A 62 5.31 -7.46 9.94
C THR A 62 3.83 -7.17 9.98
N ILE A 63 3.14 -7.51 8.90
CA ILE A 63 1.70 -7.30 8.78
C ILE A 63 1.15 -8.35 7.83
N THR A 64 -0.11 -8.73 8.02
CA THR A 64 -0.79 -9.61 7.08
C THR A 64 -1.24 -8.82 5.86
N ILE A 65 -1.01 -9.37 4.68
CA ILE A 65 -1.51 -8.78 3.45
C ILE A 65 -2.44 -9.76 2.75
N ASN A 66 -3.43 -9.22 2.07
CA ASN A 66 -4.41 -9.97 1.32
C ASN A 66 -4.15 -9.68 -0.15
N VAL A 67 -3.81 -10.69 -0.93
CA VAL A 67 -3.39 -10.52 -2.33
C VAL A 67 -4.12 -11.51 -3.21
N ASP A 68 -4.92 -11.00 -4.15
CA ASP A 68 -5.56 -11.86 -5.13
C ASP A 68 -4.48 -12.55 -5.98
N ASP A 69 -4.71 -13.81 -6.32
CA ASP A 69 -3.73 -14.60 -7.07
C ASP A 69 -3.29 -13.94 -8.36
N GLU A 70 -4.18 -13.24 -9.03
CA GLU A 70 -3.87 -12.58 -10.30
C GLU A 70 -2.83 -11.48 -10.15
N LEU A 71 -2.74 -10.88 -8.98
CA LEU A 71 -1.79 -9.78 -8.78
C LEU A 71 -0.34 -10.24 -8.80
N TRP A 72 -0.10 -11.54 -8.59
CA TRP A 72 1.25 -12.08 -8.64
C TRP A 72 1.76 -12.22 -10.06
N GLN A 73 0.88 -12.25 -11.05
CA GLN A 73 1.24 -12.32 -12.48
C GLN A 73 2.20 -13.47 -12.81
N GLY A 74 2.08 -14.56 -12.09
CA GLY A 74 2.97 -15.72 -12.31
C GLY A 74 4.36 -15.58 -11.72
N HIS A 75 4.64 -14.47 -11.04
CA HIS A 75 5.96 -14.31 -10.42
C HIS A 75 6.06 -15.21 -9.18
N PRO A 76 7.19 -15.85 -8.97
CA PRO A 76 7.37 -16.67 -7.78
C PRO A 76 7.45 -15.80 -6.54
N ILE A 77 6.91 -16.30 -5.44
CA ILE A 77 6.94 -15.63 -4.15
C ILE A 77 8.17 -16.12 -3.40
N SER A 78 9.02 -15.21 -2.98
CA SER A 78 10.25 -15.56 -2.28
C SER A 78 10.44 -14.65 -1.08
N PRO A 79 10.84 -15.21 0.07
CA PRO A 79 11.05 -14.41 1.27
C PRO A 79 12.27 -13.49 1.18
N THR A 80 13.09 -13.62 0.16
CA THR A 80 14.26 -12.78 -0.02
C THR A 80 14.09 -11.75 -1.13
N THR A 81 12.97 -11.78 -1.86
CA THR A 81 12.74 -10.85 -2.95
C THR A 81 12.00 -9.62 -2.43
N ASN A 82 12.54 -8.44 -2.72
CA ASN A 82 11.87 -7.20 -2.38
C ASN A 82 10.79 -6.88 -3.41
N ILE A 83 9.63 -6.50 -2.93
CA ILE A 83 8.53 -6.07 -3.79
C ILE A 83 7.91 -4.81 -3.22
N GLY A 84 7.21 -4.09 -4.05
CA GLY A 84 6.41 -2.95 -3.63
C GLY A 84 4.93 -3.32 -3.63
N LEU A 85 4.17 -2.78 -2.71
CA LEU A 85 2.73 -2.98 -2.63
C LEU A 85 2.03 -1.63 -2.62
N VAL A 86 0.91 -1.56 -3.30
CA VAL A 86 -0.02 -0.44 -3.16
C VAL A 86 -1.35 -1.04 -2.73
N GLY A 87 -1.96 -0.46 -1.73
CA GLY A 87 -3.24 -0.96 -1.23
C GLY A 87 -3.82 -0.06 -0.16
N GLU A 88 -4.67 -0.65 0.65
CA GLU A 88 -5.37 0.07 1.71
C GLU A 88 -5.35 -0.73 3.00
N VAL A 89 -5.38 -0.02 4.11
CA VAL A 89 -5.51 -0.64 5.43
C VAL A 89 -6.93 -1.18 5.58
N ASP A 90 -7.05 -2.43 5.99
CA ASP A 90 -8.33 -3.06 6.27
C ASP A 90 -8.31 -3.52 7.72
N ILE A 91 -9.20 -2.96 8.54
CA ILE A 91 -9.28 -3.31 9.95
C ILE A 91 -10.50 -4.18 10.18
N ASP A 92 -10.26 -5.37 10.71
CA ASP A 92 -11.32 -6.29 11.06
C ASP A 92 -11.36 -6.41 12.58
N PHE A 93 -12.57 -6.38 13.15
CA PHE A 93 -12.75 -6.42 14.59
C PHE A 93 -13.25 -7.77 15.10
N LYS A 94 -13.39 -8.76 14.21
CA LYS A 94 -13.93 -10.07 14.60
C LYS A 94 -12.92 -11.19 14.30
N PRO A 95 -12.66 -12.09 15.21
CA PRO A 95 -13.18 -12.15 16.60
C PRO A 95 -12.49 -11.10 17.46
N SER A 96 -11.37 -10.54 17.04
CA SER A 96 -10.69 -9.46 17.74
C SER A 96 -10.08 -8.55 16.70
N LYS A 97 -9.69 -7.38 17.10
CA LYS A 97 -9.12 -6.42 16.16
C LYS A 97 -7.85 -6.96 15.53
N HIS A 98 -7.78 -6.95 14.21
CA HIS A 98 -6.55 -7.19 13.48
C HIS A 98 -6.51 -6.30 12.25
N VAL A 99 -5.30 -5.99 11.82
CA VAL A 99 -5.06 -5.04 10.74
C VAL A 99 -4.40 -5.79 9.60
N GLU A 100 -4.95 -5.63 8.42
CA GLU A 100 -4.41 -6.24 7.19
C GLU A 100 -4.26 -5.18 6.14
N ILE A 101 -3.50 -5.47 5.10
CA ILE A 101 -3.43 -4.62 3.92
C ILE A 101 -4.14 -5.35 2.78
N ASP A 102 -5.13 -4.68 2.20
CA ASP A 102 -5.80 -5.15 1.01
C ASP A 102 -4.99 -4.65 -0.17
N VAL A 103 -4.26 -5.53 -0.80
CA VAL A 103 -3.32 -5.17 -1.86
C VAL A 103 -4.05 -4.99 -3.18
N GLU A 104 -3.80 -3.87 -3.83
CA GLU A 104 -4.41 -3.55 -5.11
C GLU A 104 -3.42 -3.69 -6.26
N GLN A 105 -2.13 -3.55 -5.97
CA GLN A 105 -1.10 -3.60 -7.01
C GLN A 105 0.22 -4.03 -6.42
N ILE A 106 0.97 -4.82 -7.17
CA ILE A 106 2.32 -5.25 -6.77
C ILE A 106 3.31 -4.75 -7.81
N GLN A 107 4.44 -4.25 -7.32
CA GLN A 107 5.55 -3.82 -8.16
C GLN A 107 6.72 -4.76 -7.90
N PHE A 108 7.10 -5.48 -8.91
CA PHE A 108 8.20 -6.47 -8.81
C PHE A 108 9.55 -5.88 -9.09
#